data_ac2ca627fa61d7eae7bfc14f632e6d77
#
_entry.id   ac2ca627fa61d7eae7bfc14f632e6d77
#
_cell.length_a   1.000
_cell.length_b   1.000
_cell.length_c   1.000
_cell.angle_alpha   90.00
_cell.angle_beta   90.00
_cell.angle_gamma   90.00
#
_symmetry.space_group_name_H-M   'P 1'
#
loop_
_entity.id
_entity.type
_entity.pdbx_description
1 polymer ?
#
loop_
_entity_poly.entity_id
_entity_poly.type
_entity_poly.pdbx_seq_one_letter_code
_entity_poly.pdbx_strand_id
1 'polypeptide(L)'
;MNIEDLKLVLQNAPHFDFIMFDACFMQSVEVAYELRDCCDYYIGFPAENPGPGAAYDRMFPFIFQKGAAVEMAIGTFAAYDEIYTGKIGSNSNWTMGTAIDVLKSSELENLAAATANALSGVTADREVLRSSVFDYDQRKVGSSYYVG
;
A
#
# COMPACT_ATOMS: atom_id res chain seq x y z
N MET A 1 -5.38 7.52 15.77
CA MET A 1 -6.45 7.72 14.76
C MET A 1 -6.57 6.39 14.03
N ASN A 2 -7.73 5.80 14.00
CA ASN A 2 -8.00 4.60 13.19
C ASN A 2 -8.46 5.01 11.78
N ILE A 3 -8.66 4.03 10.89
CA ILE A 3 -9.05 4.31 9.49
C ILE A 3 -10.46 4.90 9.40
N GLU A 4 -11.36 4.51 10.27
CA GLU A 4 -12.73 5.05 10.34
C GLU A 4 -12.72 6.54 10.71
N ASP A 5 -11.90 6.93 11.69
CA ASP A 5 -11.72 8.34 12.05
C ASP A 5 -11.11 9.14 10.88
N LEU A 6 -10.13 8.56 10.19
CA LEU A 6 -9.52 9.18 9.01
C LEU A 6 -10.56 9.40 7.91
N LYS A 7 -11.39 8.40 7.63
CA LYS A 7 -12.49 8.52 6.66
C LYS A 7 -13.40 9.69 6.99
N LEU A 8 -13.83 9.80 8.25
CA LEU A 8 -14.69 10.90 8.69
C LEU A 8 -14.06 12.29 8.45
N VAL A 9 -12.75 12.40 8.62
CA VAL A 9 -12.01 13.64 8.30
C VAL A 9 -11.98 13.89 6.79
N LEU A 10 -11.62 12.88 6.01
CA LEU A 10 -11.46 13.00 4.57
C LEU A 10 -12.79 13.25 3.84
N GLN A 11 -13.90 12.71 4.33
CA GLN A 11 -15.23 12.95 3.77
C GLN A 11 -15.68 14.42 3.90
N ASN A 12 -15.07 15.19 4.81
CA ASN A 12 -15.31 16.63 4.95
C ASN A 12 -14.36 17.48 4.10
N ALA A 13 -13.40 16.87 3.40
CA ALA A 13 -12.52 17.52 2.45
C ALA A 13 -13.07 17.40 1.01
N PRO A 14 -12.56 18.20 0.05
CA PRO A 14 -12.83 17.94 -1.36
C PRO A 14 -12.39 16.51 -1.75
N HIS A 15 -13.08 15.91 -2.71
CA HIS A 15 -12.70 14.62 -3.26
C HIS A 15 -11.30 14.69 -3.89
N PHE A 16 -10.45 13.70 -3.60
CA PHE A 16 -9.07 13.67 -4.06
C PHE A 16 -8.92 12.87 -5.36
N ASP A 17 -8.04 13.31 -6.25
CA ASP A 17 -7.65 12.49 -7.41
C ASP A 17 -6.95 11.20 -6.93
N PHE A 18 -6.16 11.31 -5.85
CA PHE A 18 -5.58 10.13 -5.18
C PHE A 18 -5.29 10.40 -3.70
N ILE A 19 -5.19 9.31 -2.95
CA ILE A 19 -4.64 9.29 -1.58
C ILE A 19 -3.45 8.32 -1.61
N MET A 20 -2.29 8.77 -1.14
CA MET A 20 -1.11 7.94 -0.99
C MET A 20 -0.68 7.85 0.47
N PHE A 21 -0.43 6.65 0.93
CA PHE A 21 0.18 6.40 2.23
C PHE A 21 1.66 6.06 2.07
N ASP A 22 2.52 6.95 2.55
CA ASP A 22 3.95 6.69 2.72
C ASP A 22 4.18 5.98 4.06
N ALA A 23 3.63 4.78 4.15
CA ALA A 23 3.66 3.96 5.35
C ALA A 23 3.58 2.48 5.01
N CYS A 24 4.24 1.66 5.83
CA CYS A 24 4.23 0.21 5.68
C CYS A 24 2.82 -0.36 5.83
N PHE A 25 2.51 -1.42 5.08
CA PHE A 25 1.27 -2.22 5.20
C PHE A 25 -0.05 -1.46 5.01
N MET A 26 0.00 -0.28 4.41
CA MET A 26 -1.22 0.49 4.18
C MET A 26 -1.97 0.09 2.90
N GLN A 27 -1.44 -0.84 2.11
CA GLN A 27 -2.11 -1.35 0.90
C GLN A 27 -2.95 -2.60 1.20
N SER A 28 -3.77 -2.57 2.24
CA SER A 28 -4.77 -3.59 2.44
C SER A 28 -6.08 -3.24 1.71
N VAL A 29 -6.77 -4.26 1.24
CA VAL A 29 -8.06 -4.08 0.55
C VAL A 29 -9.07 -3.43 1.49
N GLU A 30 -9.03 -3.77 2.77
CA GLU A 30 -9.93 -3.24 3.78
C GLU A 30 -9.77 -1.74 3.97
N VAL A 31 -8.51 -1.25 4.02
CA VAL A 31 -8.22 0.18 4.15
C VAL A 31 -8.64 0.93 2.89
N ALA A 32 -8.27 0.38 1.71
CA ALA A 32 -8.65 0.98 0.44
C ALA A 32 -10.18 1.03 0.27
N TYR A 33 -10.88 -0.05 0.63
CA TYR A 33 -12.34 -0.11 0.56
C TYR A 33 -13.00 0.90 1.49
N GLU A 34 -12.47 1.08 2.70
CA GLU A 34 -13.00 2.06 3.65
C GLU A 34 -12.87 3.50 3.12
N LEU A 35 -11.78 3.82 2.40
CA LEU A 35 -11.51 5.15 1.88
C LEU A 35 -11.95 5.37 0.43
N ARG A 36 -12.60 4.40 -0.22
CA ARG A 36 -12.94 4.40 -1.65
C ARG A 36 -13.78 5.59 -2.12
N ASP A 37 -14.59 6.16 -1.22
CA ASP A 37 -15.44 7.30 -1.54
C ASP A 37 -14.69 8.65 -1.41
N CYS A 38 -13.45 8.63 -0.95
CA CYS A 38 -12.65 9.83 -0.70
C CYS A 38 -11.72 10.18 -1.85
N CYS A 39 -11.40 9.22 -2.74
CA CYS A 39 -10.45 9.42 -3.84
C CYS A 39 -10.75 8.55 -5.05
N ASP A 40 -10.21 8.95 -6.23
CA ASP A 40 -10.29 8.14 -7.45
C ASP A 40 -9.29 6.98 -7.42
N TYR A 41 -8.11 7.21 -6.85
CA TYR A 41 -7.04 6.21 -6.72
C TYR A 41 -6.51 6.14 -5.30
N TYR A 42 -6.26 4.93 -4.85
CA TYR A 42 -5.61 4.65 -3.58
C TYR A 42 -4.22 4.06 -3.84
N ILE A 43 -3.18 4.61 -3.21
CA ILE A 43 -1.79 4.22 -3.42
C ILE A 43 -1.17 3.88 -2.07
N GLY A 44 -0.48 2.75 -1.99
CA GLY A 44 0.18 2.33 -0.76
C GLY A 44 1.20 1.23 -0.98
N PHE A 45 1.75 0.77 0.12
CA PHE A 45 2.75 -0.29 0.17
C PHE A 45 2.15 -1.53 0.85
N PRO A 46 2.09 -2.67 0.14
CA PRO A 46 1.55 -3.91 0.71
C PRO A 46 2.51 -4.55 1.73
N ALA A 47 3.77 -4.15 1.69
CA ALA A 47 4.82 -4.61 2.59
C ALA A 47 5.49 -3.43 3.28
N GLU A 48 6.69 -3.62 3.78
CA GLU A 48 7.47 -2.54 4.36
C GLU A 48 7.91 -1.51 3.33
N ASN A 49 7.87 -0.27 3.74
CA ASN A 49 8.40 0.87 3.02
C ASN A 49 9.74 1.29 3.65
N PRO A 50 10.78 1.62 2.85
CA PRO A 50 12.04 2.08 3.38
C PRO A 50 11.90 3.26 4.35
N GLY A 51 12.58 3.18 5.51
CA GLY A 51 12.45 4.15 6.59
C GLY A 51 12.67 5.62 6.24
N PRO A 52 13.53 5.98 5.26
CA PRO A 52 13.64 7.37 4.79
C PRO A 52 12.37 7.92 4.12
N GLY A 53 11.40 7.08 3.81
CA GLY A 53 10.15 7.49 3.18
C GLY A 53 10.23 7.62 1.67
N ALA A 54 9.16 8.11 1.06
CA ALA A 54 9.04 8.27 -0.38
C ALA A 54 10.03 9.32 -0.95
N ALA A 55 10.42 9.13 -2.20
CA ALA A 55 11.29 10.06 -2.92
C ALA A 55 10.49 11.30 -3.39
N TYR A 56 10.09 12.13 -2.45
CA TYR A 56 9.21 13.28 -2.68
C TYR A 56 9.74 14.25 -3.74
N ASP A 57 11.05 14.47 -3.81
CA ASP A 57 11.69 15.30 -4.83
C ASP A 57 11.39 14.82 -6.25
N ARG A 58 11.22 13.51 -6.44
CA ARG A 58 10.88 12.91 -7.74
C ARG A 58 9.38 12.76 -7.97
N MET A 59 8.61 12.72 -6.89
CA MET A 59 7.14 12.62 -6.95
C MET A 59 6.48 13.96 -7.25
N PHE A 60 7.06 15.08 -6.83
CA PHE A 60 6.48 16.43 -6.98
C PHE A 60 5.99 16.76 -8.39
N PRO A 61 6.67 16.39 -9.48
CA PRO A 61 6.16 16.67 -10.82
C PRO A 61 4.80 16.04 -11.12
N PHE A 62 4.46 14.95 -10.45
CA PHE A 62 3.23 14.18 -10.66
C PHE A 62 2.12 14.56 -9.69
N ILE A 63 2.45 14.98 -8.47
CA ILE A 63 1.46 15.29 -7.42
C ILE A 63 0.45 16.35 -7.86
N PHE A 64 0.87 17.31 -8.68
CA PHE A 64 0.03 18.41 -9.17
C PHE A 64 -0.57 18.15 -10.57
N GLN A 65 -0.37 16.97 -11.13
CA GLN A 65 -0.92 16.60 -12.41
C GLN A 65 -2.20 15.77 -12.22
N LYS A 66 -3.32 16.27 -12.72
CA LYS A 66 -4.57 15.54 -12.66
C LYS A 66 -4.46 14.20 -13.40
N GLY A 67 -4.90 13.13 -12.75
CA GLY A 67 -4.89 11.78 -13.32
C GLY A 67 -3.53 11.10 -13.35
N ALA A 68 -2.49 11.65 -12.70
CA ALA A 68 -1.12 11.10 -12.73
C ALA A 68 -0.81 10.11 -11.59
N ALA A 69 -1.83 9.50 -10.98
CA ALA A 69 -1.66 8.59 -9.85
C ALA A 69 -0.77 7.38 -10.20
N VAL A 70 -0.95 6.82 -11.40
CA VAL A 70 -0.17 5.66 -11.87
C VAL A 70 1.26 6.07 -12.18
N GLU A 71 1.46 7.18 -12.88
CA GLU A 71 2.78 7.74 -13.20
C GLU A 71 3.56 8.09 -11.93
N MET A 72 2.86 8.61 -10.92
CA MET A 72 3.45 8.92 -9.61
C MET A 72 3.95 7.64 -8.92
N ALA A 73 3.16 6.58 -8.91
CA ALA A 73 3.56 5.31 -8.31
C ALA A 73 4.74 4.68 -9.05
N ILE A 74 4.73 4.71 -10.40
CA ILE A 74 5.84 4.24 -11.22
C ILE A 74 7.12 5.05 -10.94
N GLY A 75 7.02 6.36 -10.86
CA GLY A 75 8.14 7.25 -10.54
C GLY A 75 8.71 6.99 -9.14
N THR A 76 7.85 6.76 -8.17
CA THR A 76 8.23 6.40 -6.80
C THR A 76 8.97 5.06 -6.77
N PHE A 77 8.41 4.05 -7.43
CA PHE A 77 9.06 2.73 -7.52
C PHE A 77 10.44 2.83 -8.19
N ALA A 78 10.54 3.54 -9.31
CA ALA A 78 11.81 3.73 -10.00
C ALA A 78 12.86 4.44 -9.12
N ALA A 79 12.44 5.44 -8.35
CA ALA A 79 13.32 6.12 -7.41
C ALA A 79 13.81 5.18 -6.29
N TYR A 80 12.94 4.35 -5.75
CA TYR A 80 13.34 3.34 -4.78
C TYR A 80 14.29 2.30 -5.36
N ASP A 81 14.01 1.81 -6.57
CA ASP A 81 14.89 0.86 -7.25
C ASP A 81 16.31 1.45 -7.44
N GLU A 82 16.43 2.72 -7.79
CA GLU A 82 17.71 3.39 -7.91
C GLU A 82 18.43 3.55 -6.56
N ILE A 83 17.72 3.99 -5.52
CA ILE A 83 18.31 4.33 -4.22
C ILE A 83 18.67 3.08 -3.42
N TYR A 84 17.81 2.07 -3.44
CA TYR A 84 17.92 0.92 -2.54
C TYR A 84 18.49 -0.34 -3.18
N THR A 85 18.60 -0.41 -4.50
CA THR A 85 19.24 -1.53 -5.20
C THR A 85 20.71 -1.30 -5.53
N GLY A 86 21.29 -0.21 -5.05
CA GLY A 86 22.71 0.11 -5.25
C GLY A 86 23.03 0.84 -6.56
N LYS A 87 22.04 1.31 -7.29
CA LYS A 87 22.24 2.04 -8.53
C LYS A 87 22.73 3.48 -8.29
N ILE A 88 22.11 4.17 -7.32
CA ILE A 88 22.48 5.56 -6.95
C ILE A 88 22.46 5.69 -5.45
N GLY A 89 23.61 5.98 -4.82
CA GLY A 89 23.71 6.34 -3.40
C GLY A 89 23.08 5.30 -2.45
N SER A 90 23.24 4.02 -2.76
CA SER A 90 22.53 2.92 -2.13
C SER A 90 22.55 2.99 -0.62
N ASN A 91 21.39 2.86 -0.01
CA ASN A 91 21.28 2.49 1.39
C ASN A 91 21.52 0.97 1.50
N SER A 92 22.75 0.58 1.80
CA SER A 92 23.16 -0.83 1.92
C SER A 92 22.41 -1.61 3.02
N ASN A 93 21.65 -0.92 3.88
CA ASN A 93 20.86 -1.54 4.94
C ASN A 93 19.48 -2.01 4.47
N TRP A 94 19.03 -1.57 3.30
CA TRP A 94 17.76 -2.01 2.74
C TRP A 94 17.99 -3.01 1.61
N THR A 95 17.78 -4.28 1.90
CA THR A 95 17.97 -5.39 0.96
C THR A 95 16.67 -6.12 0.62
N MET A 96 15.55 -5.66 1.17
CA MET A 96 14.28 -6.40 1.11
C MET A 96 13.42 -6.04 -0.10
N GLY A 97 13.86 -5.08 -0.90
CA GLY A 97 13.05 -4.56 -2.00
C GLY A 97 11.93 -3.66 -1.51
N THR A 98 11.08 -3.25 -2.43
CA THR A 98 9.86 -2.50 -2.14
C THR A 98 8.77 -2.88 -3.14
N ALA A 99 7.53 -2.74 -2.71
CA ALA A 99 6.36 -2.87 -3.58
C ALA A 99 5.45 -1.67 -3.35
N ILE A 100 4.89 -1.14 -4.42
CA ILE A 100 3.90 -0.08 -4.38
C ILE A 100 2.78 -0.44 -5.34
N ASP A 101 1.54 -0.30 -4.90
CA ASP A 101 0.37 -0.62 -5.69
C ASP A 101 -0.56 0.59 -5.82
N VAL A 102 -1.30 0.60 -6.92
CA VAL A 102 -2.35 1.58 -7.20
C VAL A 102 -3.67 0.85 -7.38
N LEU A 103 -4.64 1.18 -6.56
CA LEU A 103 -6.01 0.69 -6.67
C LEU A 103 -6.92 1.79 -7.22
N LYS A 104 -7.76 1.42 -8.17
CA LYS A 104 -8.81 2.29 -8.66
C LYS A 104 -10.04 2.14 -7.76
N SER A 105 -10.44 3.21 -7.09
CA SER A 105 -11.52 3.18 -6.09
C SER A 105 -12.84 2.67 -6.65
N SER A 106 -13.16 2.99 -7.89
CA SER A 106 -14.40 2.56 -8.56
C SER A 106 -14.50 1.03 -8.77
N GLU A 107 -13.40 0.29 -8.65
CA GLU A 107 -13.39 -1.18 -8.81
C GLU A 107 -13.49 -1.93 -7.47
N LEU A 108 -13.40 -1.24 -6.35
CA LEU A 108 -13.37 -1.87 -5.03
C LEU A 108 -14.71 -2.52 -4.64
N GLU A 109 -15.84 -1.99 -5.08
CA GLU A 109 -17.15 -2.65 -4.91
C GLU A 109 -17.22 -3.98 -5.67
N ASN A 110 -16.71 -4.03 -6.90
CA ASN A 110 -16.64 -5.25 -7.68
C ASN A 110 -15.73 -6.28 -7.02
N LEU A 111 -14.60 -5.85 -6.48
CA LEU A 111 -13.67 -6.70 -5.74
C LEU A 111 -14.34 -7.26 -4.47
N ALA A 112 -15.03 -6.42 -3.71
CA ALA A 112 -15.75 -6.84 -2.50
C ALA A 112 -16.83 -7.89 -2.81
N ALA A 113 -17.62 -7.65 -3.86
CA ALA A 113 -18.64 -8.60 -4.31
C ALA A 113 -18.04 -9.94 -4.77
N ALA A 114 -16.95 -9.89 -5.54
CA ALA A 114 -16.25 -11.09 -5.99
C ALA A 114 -15.66 -11.87 -4.81
N THR A 115 -15.08 -11.17 -3.84
CA THR A 115 -14.52 -11.77 -2.62
C THR A 115 -15.64 -12.44 -1.78
N ALA A 116 -16.75 -11.75 -1.58
CA ALA A 116 -17.90 -12.31 -0.86
C ALA A 116 -18.43 -13.58 -1.54
N ASN A 117 -18.52 -13.57 -2.88
CA ASN A 117 -18.94 -14.75 -3.64
C ASN A 117 -17.93 -15.91 -3.52
N ALA A 118 -16.64 -15.63 -3.64
CA ALA A 118 -15.59 -16.63 -3.51
C ALA A 118 -15.53 -17.27 -2.12
N LEU A 119 -15.81 -16.49 -1.09
CA LEU A 119 -15.81 -16.95 0.29
C LEU A 119 -17.17 -17.50 0.76
N SER A 120 -18.20 -17.43 -0.07
CA SER A 120 -19.53 -17.94 0.27
C SER A 120 -19.48 -19.43 0.50
N GLY A 121 -19.90 -19.86 1.70
CA GLY A 121 -19.90 -21.27 2.10
C GLY A 121 -18.53 -21.84 2.48
N VAL A 122 -17.47 -21.05 2.45
CA VAL A 122 -16.16 -21.46 2.95
C VAL A 122 -16.19 -21.48 4.48
N THR A 123 -16.04 -22.66 5.05
CA THR A 123 -15.77 -22.84 6.47
C THR A 123 -14.29 -23.21 6.58
N ALA A 124 -13.48 -22.28 7.02
CA ALA A 124 -12.06 -22.53 7.18
C ALA A 124 -11.63 -22.37 8.64
N ASP A 125 -10.81 -23.30 9.10
CA ASP A 125 -10.13 -23.15 10.37
C ASP A 125 -9.14 -21.99 10.28
N ARG A 126 -9.22 -21.08 11.26
CA ARG A 126 -8.36 -19.88 11.27
C ARG A 126 -6.88 -20.21 11.29
N GLU A 127 -6.47 -21.24 12.03
CA GLU A 127 -5.05 -21.63 12.12
C GLU A 127 -4.56 -22.23 10.81
N VAL A 128 -5.40 -22.99 10.11
CA VAL A 128 -5.09 -23.53 8.78
C VAL A 128 -4.93 -22.38 7.78
N LEU A 129 -5.83 -21.40 7.78
CA LEU A 129 -5.68 -20.21 6.93
C LEU A 129 -4.40 -19.47 7.24
N ARG A 130 -4.16 -19.17 8.51
CA ARG A 130 -2.98 -18.41 8.95
C ARG A 130 -1.67 -19.11 8.56
N SER A 131 -1.61 -20.42 8.60
CA SER A 131 -0.43 -21.18 8.20
C SER A 131 -0.24 -21.28 6.69
N SER A 132 -1.27 -20.96 5.89
CA SER A 132 -1.25 -21.08 4.43
C SER A 132 -1.09 -19.76 3.67
N VAL A 133 -1.22 -18.62 4.38
CA VAL A 133 -1.03 -17.30 3.75
C VAL A 133 0.44 -16.87 3.81
N PHE A 134 0.84 -16.07 2.83
CA PHE A 134 2.15 -15.46 2.83
C PHE A 134 2.20 -14.33 3.87
N ASP A 135 3.22 -14.36 4.71
CA ASP A 135 3.47 -13.33 5.71
C ASP A 135 4.57 -12.39 5.20
N TYR A 136 4.20 -11.14 4.94
CA TYR A 136 5.12 -10.13 4.39
C TYR A 136 6.11 -9.58 5.44
N ASP A 137 5.78 -9.68 6.72
CA ASP A 137 6.62 -9.10 7.79
C ASP A 137 7.45 -10.15 8.52
N GLN A 138 7.94 -11.14 7.80
CA GLN A 138 8.90 -12.07 8.35
C GLN A 138 10.31 -11.51 8.23
N ARG A 139 10.81 -10.91 9.32
CA ARG A 139 12.18 -10.46 9.43
C ARG A 139 12.97 -11.26 10.44
N LYS A 140 14.20 -11.60 10.06
CA LYS A 140 15.15 -12.14 11.00
C LYS A 140 16.01 -11.00 11.55
N VAL A 141 15.90 -10.74 12.86
CA VAL A 141 16.79 -9.82 13.57
C VAL A 141 17.60 -10.64 14.54
N GLY A 142 18.89 -10.78 14.27
CA GLY A 142 19.74 -11.71 15.01
C GLY A 142 19.29 -13.16 14.83
N SER A 143 18.92 -13.82 15.94
CA SER A 143 18.37 -15.18 15.94
C SER A 143 16.83 -15.25 16.01
N SER A 144 16.17 -14.11 16.04
CA SER A 144 14.72 -14.02 16.18
C SER A 144 14.06 -13.55 14.88
N TYR A 145 12.83 -14.02 14.65
CA TYR A 145 11.97 -13.51 13.59
C TYR A 145 10.93 -12.57 14.21
N TYR A 146 10.73 -11.43 13.59
CA TYR A 146 9.54 -10.62 13.83
C TYR A 146 8.46 -11.04 12.86
N VAL A 147 7.28 -11.29 13.42
CA VAL A 147 6.05 -11.53 12.65
C VAL A 147 5.14 -10.36 12.99
N GLY A 148 4.83 -9.53 12.00
CA GLY A 148 3.93 -8.39 12.12
C GLY A 148 2.48 -8.79 12.23
#